data_47a9afe43db97024d7e468089fb9ee17
#
_entry.id   47a9afe43db97024d7e468089fb9ee17
#
_cell.length_a   1.000
_cell.length_b   1.000
_cell.length_c   1.000
_cell.angle_alpha   90.00
_cell.angle_beta   90.00
_cell.angle_gamma   90.00
#
_symmetry.space_group_name_H-M   'P 1'
#
loop_
_entity.id
_entity.type
_entity.pdbx_description
1 polymer ?
#
loop_
_entity_poly.entity_id
_entity_poly.type
_entity_poly.pdbx_seq_one_letter_code
_entity_poly.pdbx_strand_id
1 'polypeptide(L)'
;VASLPDSLLPYHAKYGRRTGGATMRNGDVSFWWHARGGFPPRRPSLPGSAEADVCIVGAGFTGLWTAWYLKQADPGLRVIVLEAAFAGFGASGRNGGWLTAAMPGSRDLYARGPRGRAGVLDMQRQLQQTVDEVAAVCAAEGIDAHLVKGGSLSVAFTPAQHERLRETLRADQSWGLDEADVRYLDHSETVGRINFPNARAALYTPHCARLQPARLVTGLAEAAERSGAVIYEATPVSAIEPHRACTLFGDVTARCVLRTTEGYTAQLAGQRRTLLPMNSSMIVTEPLGDGLWREIGWDACETLGDEAHVYIYAQRTADGRIAIGGRGVPYRFASGVDHRGATQAETITSLTHTLRALLPQLGQVQIEHAWCGVLGVPRDWCATVSLDAATGLGWAGGYTGHGVAAANLAGRTLADLVLDRDTPRTALPWVNHRSRRWEPEPARWLGVRGLYSSYRLADRLENGESPKTSLLARAADAIAGTP
;
A
#
# COMPACT_ATOMS: atom_id res chain seq x y z
N VAL A 1 -25.31 27.47 -2.50
CA VAL A 1 -24.02 27.16 -3.13
C VAL A 1 -23.07 26.89 -1.99
N ALA A 2 -22.94 25.63 -1.56
CA ALA A 2 -21.97 25.24 -0.57
C ALA A 2 -20.58 25.28 -1.22
N SER A 3 -19.70 26.15 -0.74
CA SER A 3 -18.31 26.18 -1.16
C SER A 3 -17.64 24.84 -0.84
N LEU A 4 -16.93 24.28 -1.81
CA LEU A 4 -16.03 23.15 -1.59
C LEU A 4 -15.08 23.51 -0.43
N PRO A 5 -14.78 22.58 0.50
CA PRO A 5 -13.78 22.83 1.52
C PRO A 5 -12.46 23.19 0.85
N ASP A 6 -11.73 24.15 1.40
CA ASP A 6 -10.43 24.67 0.87
C ASP A 6 -9.40 23.58 0.58
N SER A 7 -9.55 22.40 1.16
CA SER A 7 -8.73 21.21 0.92
C SER A 7 -8.93 20.57 -0.45
N LEU A 8 -9.99 20.94 -1.20
CA LEU A 8 -10.33 20.41 -2.53
C LEU A 8 -10.24 21.47 -3.63
N LEU A 9 -9.80 22.70 -3.32
CA LEU A 9 -9.59 23.76 -4.32
C LEU A 9 -8.50 23.37 -5.33
N PRO A 10 -8.64 23.80 -6.61
CA PRO A 10 -7.74 23.37 -7.68
C PRO A 10 -6.28 23.67 -7.37
N TYR A 11 -5.46 22.64 -7.52
CA TYR A 11 -4.01 22.60 -7.26
C TYR A 11 -3.21 23.41 -8.33
N HIS A 12 -3.63 24.63 -8.63
CA HIS A 12 -2.78 25.60 -9.36
C HIS A 12 -1.85 26.27 -8.35
N ALA A 13 -0.92 25.48 -7.82
CA ALA A 13 0.08 25.98 -6.91
C ALA A 13 1.08 26.84 -7.64
N LYS A 14 1.32 28.00 -7.10
CA LYS A 14 2.48 28.85 -7.36
C LYS A 14 3.77 28.03 -7.18
N TYR A 15 4.31 27.49 -8.27
CA TYR A 15 5.68 26.99 -8.27
C TYR A 15 6.61 28.22 -8.32
N GLY A 16 7.02 28.71 -7.15
CA GLY A 16 8.08 29.68 -7.02
C GLY A 16 9.38 29.12 -7.60
N ARG A 17 10.02 29.87 -8.52
CA ARG A 17 11.40 29.59 -8.96
C ARG A 17 12.31 29.60 -7.74
N ARG A 18 13.07 28.51 -7.56
CA ARG A 18 14.08 28.39 -6.50
C ARG A 18 15.25 29.34 -6.77
N THR A 19 15.60 30.15 -5.78
CA THR A 19 16.91 30.75 -5.64
C THR A 19 17.51 30.25 -4.33
N GLY A 20 18.62 29.49 -4.40
CA GLY A 20 19.62 29.32 -3.35
C GLY A 20 19.20 28.54 -2.09
N GLY A 21 19.81 27.37 -1.87
CA GLY A 21 19.65 26.52 -0.67
C GLY A 21 18.49 25.52 -0.78
N ALA A 22 18.79 24.24 -1.00
CA ALA A 22 17.77 23.19 -1.19
C ALA A 22 17.06 22.89 0.14
N THR A 23 15.98 23.61 0.45
CA THR A 23 15.07 23.24 1.52
C THR A 23 14.37 21.92 1.17
N MET A 24 14.47 20.92 2.05
CA MET A 24 13.76 19.65 1.95
C MET A 24 12.27 19.92 1.71
N ARG A 25 11.68 19.23 0.73
CA ARG A 25 10.25 19.30 0.47
C ARG A 25 9.50 18.38 1.46
N ASN A 26 8.31 18.80 1.92
CA ASN A 26 7.47 17.97 2.79
C ASN A 26 6.02 17.99 2.29
N GLY A 27 5.55 16.85 1.81
CA GLY A 27 4.22 16.69 1.25
C GLY A 27 4.09 17.11 -0.21
N ASP A 28 2.96 17.72 -0.55
CA ASP A 28 2.44 17.95 -1.91
C ASP A 28 2.28 16.63 -2.69
N VAL A 29 1.61 15.73 -2.01
CA VAL A 29 1.18 14.39 -2.30
C VAL A 29 2.30 13.37 -2.13
N SER A 30 3.33 13.30 -2.96
CA SER A 30 4.49 12.42 -2.78
C SER A 30 5.67 12.79 -3.68
N PHE A 31 6.85 12.29 -3.35
CA PHE A 31 8.03 12.33 -4.21
C PHE A 31 7.77 11.70 -5.59
N TRP A 32 7.00 10.63 -5.67
CA TRP A 32 6.78 9.90 -6.91
C TRP A 32 6.16 10.76 -8.02
N TRP A 33 5.27 11.67 -7.65
CA TRP A 33 4.68 12.63 -8.60
C TRP A 33 5.72 13.65 -9.09
N HIS A 34 6.60 14.11 -8.23
CA HIS A 34 7.68 15.02 -8.61
C HIS A 34 8.70 14.33 -9.52
N ALA A 35 9.12 13.11 -9.15
CA ALA A 35 10.09 12.33 -9.93
C ALA A 35 9.60 11.95 -11.33
N ARG A 36 8.29 11.88 -11.55
CA ARG A 36 7.73 11.67 -12.91
C ARG A 36 7.56 12.95 -13.73
N GLY A 37 7.88 14.11 -13.20
CA GLY A 37 7.71 15.40 -13.87
C GLY A 37 6.43 16.16 -13.50
N GLY A 38 5.72 15.75 -12.43
CA GLY A 38 4.52 16.41 -11.94
C GLY A 38 3.24 15.58 -12.13
N PHE A 39 2.11 16.22 -11.83
CA PHE A 39 0.79 15.61 -11.98
C PHE A 39 0.35 15.56 -13.45
N PRO A 40 -0.38 14.52 -13.88
CA PRO A 40 -0.98 14.50 -15.21
C PRO A 40 -2.06 15.59 -15.36
N PRO A 41 -2.42 15.97 -16.60
CA PRO A 41 -3.61 16.79 -16.83
C PRO A 41 -4.83 16.15 -16.16
N ARG A 42 -5.68 16.98 -15.57
CA ARG A 42 -6.88 16.50 -14.90
C ARG A 42 -7.95 16.06 -15.91
N ARG A 43 -8.62 14.98 -15.57
CA ARG A 43 -9.83 14.54 -16.26
C ARG A 43 -11.01 15.42 -15.86
N PRO A 44 -12.07 15.49 -16.69
CA PRO A 44 -13.26 16.27 -16.36
C PRO A 44 -13.95 15.72 -15.10
N SER A 45 -14.67 16.58 -14.40
CA SER A 45 -15.63 16.17 -13.38
C SER A 45 -16.89 15.60 -14.03
N LEU A 46 -17.67 14.84 -13.25
CA LEU A 46 -18.96 14.32 -13.68
C LEU A 46 -19.85 15.47 -14.18
N PRO A 47 -20.36 15.46 -15.43
CA PRO A 47 -21.07 16.60 -15.98
C PRO A 47 -22.54 16.69 -15.52
N GLY A 48 -23.07 15.65 -14.90
CA GLY A 48 -24.45 15.51 -14.43
C GLY A 48 -24.72 14.06 -14.07
N SER A 49 -25.98 13.72 -13.78
CA SER A 49 -26.37 12.34 -13.51
C SER A 49 -26.10 11.45 -14.71
N ALA A 50 -25.66 10.23 -14.44
CA ALA A 50 -25.28 9.27 -15.47
C ALA A 50 -25.71 7.83 -15.11
N GLU A 51 -25.75 6.98 -16.12
CA GLU A 51 -26.02 5.55 -15.97
C GLU A 51 -24.83 4.73 -16.45
N ALA A 52 -24.51 3.67 -15.73
CA ALA A 52 -23.48 2.71 -16.06
C ALA A 52 -23.92 1.28 -15.75
N ASP A 53 -23.18 0.29 -16.23
CA ASP A 53 -23.35 -1.08 -15.79
C ASP A 53 -22.57 -1.29 -14.47
N VAL A 54 -21.41 -0.64 -14.36
CA VAL A 54 -20.57 -0.65 -13.16
C VAL A 54 -20.08 0.75 -12.84
N CYS A 55 -20.35 1.21 -11.61
CA CYS A 55 -19.77 2.43 -11.05
C CYS A 55 -18.71 2.07 -10.00
N ILE A 56 -17.50 2.55 -10.18
CA ILE A 56 -16.36 2.31 -9.28
C ILE A 56 -16.03 3.61 -8.54
N VAL A 57 -16.00 3.57 -7.22
CA VAL A 57 -15.69 4.73 -6.38
C VAL A 57 -14.25 4.62 -5.88
N GLY A 58 -13.38 5.48 -6.40
CA GLY A 58 -11.94 5.53 -6.15
C GLY A 58 -11.11 5.08 -7.35
N ALA A 59 -10.27 5.96 -7.89
CA ALA A 59 -9.32 5.70 -8.98
C ALA A 59 -7.90 5.41 -8.43
N GLY A 60 -7.81 4.58 -7.41
CA GLY A 60 -6.58 3.93 -6.95
C GLY A 60 -6.30 2.63 -7.73
N PHE A 61 -5.26 1.89 -7.37
CA PHE A 61 -4.94 0.62 -8.01
C PHE A 61 -6.14 -0.33 -8.07
N THR A 62 -6.86 -0.52 -6.97
CA THR A 62 -8.01 -1.44 -6.94
C THR A 62 -9.08 -1.08 -7.96
N GLY A 63 -9.50 0.19 -7.97
CA GLY A 63 -10.56 0.64 -8.89
C GLY A 63 -10.11 0.59 -10.35
N LEU A 64 -8.89 1.02 -10.63
CA LEU A 64 -8.35 1.04 -12.00
C LEU A 64 -8.10 -0.37 -12.54
N TRP A 65 -7.55 -1.29 -11.73
CA TRP A 65 -7.42 -2.70 -12.12
C TRP A 65 -8.79 -3.32 -12.37
N THR A 66 -9.78 -3.05 -11.49
CA THR A 66 -11.15 -3.55 -11.71
C THR A 66 -11.73 -3.04 -13.02
N ALA A 67 -11.60 -1.73 -13.30
CA ALA A 67 -12.09 -1.13 -14.54
C ALA A 67 -11.41 -1.74 -15.77
N TRP A 68 -10.09 -1.89 -15.74
CA TRP A 68 -9.33 -2.47 -16.84
C TRP A 68 -9.72 -3.93 -17.09
N TYR A 69 -9.77 -4.79 -16.06
CA TYR A 69 -10.15 -6.20 -16.22
C TYR A 69 -11.61 -6.38 -16.67
N LEU A 70 -12.54 -5.55 -16.20
CA LEU A 70 -13.92 -5.55 -16.69
C LEU A 70 -13.97 -5.25 -18.19
N LYS A 71 -13.24 -4.22 -18.63
CA LYS A 71 -13.20 -3.83 -20.05
C LYS A 71 -12.45 -4.83 -20.94
N GLN A 72 -11.41 -5.53 -20.40
CA GLN A 72 -10.78 -6.64 -21.12
C GLN A 72 -11.72 -7.84 -21.26
N ALA A 73 -12.54 -8.10 -20.25
CA ALA A 73 -13.45 -9.24 -20.23
C ALA A 73 -14.72 -9.03 -21.03
N ASP A 74 -15.24 -7.81 -21.06
CA ASP A 74 -16.41 -7.38 -21.80
C ASP A 74 -16.28 -5.90 -22.24
N PRO A 75 -15.79 -5.65 -23.46
CA PRO A 75 -15.67 -4.30 -24.00
C PRO A 75 -16.98 -3.51 -24.09
N GLY A 76 -18.13 -4.20 -24.09
CA GLY A 76 -19.46 -3.59 -24.15
C GLY A 76 -19.93 -2.96 -22.85
N LEU A 77 -19.36 -3.33 -21.70
CA LEU A 77 -19.75 -2.77 -20.41
C LEU A 77 -19.49 -1.26 -20.32
N ARG A 78 -20.48 -0.52 -19.82
CA ARG A 78 -20.33 0.89 -19.46
C ARG A 78 -19.74 0.96 -18.04
N VAL A 79 -18.45 1.28 -17.94
CA VAL A 79 -17.72 1.39 -16.66
C VAL A 79 -17.39 2.85 -16.40
N ILE A 80 -17.90 3.39 -15.29
CA ILE A 80 -17.60 4.75 -14.79
C ILE A 80 -16.79 4.63 -13.51
N VAL A 81 -15.67 5.37 -13.43
CA VAL A 81 -14.84 5.51 -12.23
C VAL A 81 -14.96 6.93 -11.70
N LEU A 82 -15.34 7.09 -10.43
CA LEU A 82 -15.47 8.38 -9.75
C LEU A 82 -14.31 8.56 -8.77
N GLU A 83 -13.57 9.67 -8.93
CA GLU A 83 -12.41 9.98 -8.08
C GLU A 83 -12.56 11.38 -7.46
N ALA A 84 -12.35 11.45 -6.15
CA ALA A 84 -12.54 12.71 -5.41
C ALA A 84 -11.48 13.77 -5.75
N ALA A 85 -10.27 13.37 -6.10
CA ALA A 85 -9.16 14.28 -6.40
C ALA A 85 -8.62 14.04 -7.82
N PHE A 86 -7.71 13.11 -7.98
CA PHE A 86 -7.15 12.66 -9.27
C PHE A 86 -6.72 11.19 -9.17
N ALA A 87 -6.64 10.48 -10.28
CA ALA A 87 -6.26 9.08 -10.30
C ALA A 87 -4.90 8.85 -9.63
N GLY A 88 -4.87 7.98 -8.62
CA GLY A 88 -3.67 7.73 -7.82
C GLY A 88 -3.41 8.70 -6.68
N PHE A 89 -4.33 9.62 -6.36
CA PHE A 89 -4.18 10.55 -5.24
C PHE A 89 -3.93 9.86 -3.90
N GLY A 90 -4.59 8.73 -3.64
CA GLY A 90 -4.51 7.95 -2.42
C GLY A 90 -3.18 7.20 -2.24
N ALA A 91 -3.24 6.07 -1.54
CA ALA A 91 -2.09 5.20 -1.26
C ALA A 91 -1.38 4.73 -2.55
N SER A 92 -2.11 4.62 -3.67
CA SER A 92 -1.57 4.14 -4.95
C SER A 92 -0.46 5.02 -5.51
N GLY A 93 -0.52 6.34 -5.30
CA GLY A 93 0.55 7.27 -5.72
C GLY A 93 1.49 7.70 -4.60
N ARG A 94 1.42 7.07 -3.40
CA ARG A 94 2.21 7.47 -2.21
C ARG A 94 2.93 6.32 -1.53
N ASN A 95 2.67 5.06 -1.95
CA ASN A 95 3.21 3.86 -1.31
C ASN A 95 4.73 3.71 -1.50
N GLY A 96 5.32 2.69 -0.86
CA GLY A 96 6.75 2.41 -0.91
C GLY A 96 7.27 1.82 -2.22
N GLY A 97 6.40 1.57 -3.19
CA GLY A 97 6.77 0.99 -4.48
C GLY A 97 7.13 -0.49 -4.42
N TRP A 98 6.56 -1.23 -3.48
CA TRP A 98 6.73 -2.68 -3.35
C TRP A 98 5.57 -3.43 -3.99
N LEU A 99 5.84 -4.15 -5.05
CA LEU A 99 4.93 -5.14 -5.64
C LEU A 99 5.28 -6.50 -5.02
N THR A 100 4.72 -6.78 -3.85
CA THR A 100 5.04 -7.97 -3.04
C THR A 100 3.90 -8.97 -3.00
N ALA A 101 4.23 -10.26 -3.03
CA ALA A 101 3.28 -11.37 -2.83
C ALA A 101 2.94 -11.64 -1.35
N ALA A 102 3.33 -10.75 -0.43
CA ALA A 102 2.98 -10.90 0.98
C ALA A 102 1.46 -10.93 1.17
N MET A 103 1.00 -11.84 2.03
CA MET A 103 -0.43 -12.05 2.33
C MET A 103 -1.00 -10.81 3.03
N PRO A 104 -2.08 -10.19 2.52
CA PRO A 104 -2.73 -9.07 3.18
C PRO A 104 -3.69 -9.56 4.26
N GLY A 105 -3.18 -10.12 5.35
CA GLY A 105 -3.95 -10.64 6.46
C GLY A 105 -3.35 -11.87 7.13
N SER A 106 -4.06 -12.39 8.12
CA SER A 106 -3.65 -13.58 8.86
C SER A 106 -4.03 -14.86 8.10
N ARG A 107 -3.04 -15.71 7.82
CA ARG A 107 -3.25 -17.04 7.25
C ARG A 107 -4.18 -17.89 8.14
N ASP A 108 -4.01 -17.83 9.46
CA ASP A 108 -4.81 -18.59 10.42
C ASP A 108 -6.27 -18.14 10.45
N LEU A 109 -6.53 -16.82 10.32
CA LEU A 109 -7.90 -16.32 10.24
C LEU A 109 -8.57 -16.73 8.93
N TYR A 110 -7.86 -16.61 7.80
CA TYR A 110 -8.38 -17.04 6.51
C TYR A 110 -8.61 -18.56 6.44
N ALA A 111 -7.78 -19.36 7.13
CA ALA A 111 -7.94 -20.81 7.19
C ALA A 111 -9.18 -21.25 7.99
N ARG A 112 -9.81 -20.38 8.77
CA ARG A 112 -11.11 -20.65 9.40
C ARG A 112 -12.28 -20.66 8.42
N GLY A 113 -12.07 -20.18 7.21
CA GLY A 113 -13.06 -20.18 6.14
C GLY A 113 -13.29 -21.61 5.57
N PRO A 114 -14.29 -21.77 4.70
CA PRO A 114 -14.75 -23.10 4.22
C PRO A 114 -13.68 -23.88 3.45
N ARG A 115 -12.69 -23.22 2.84
CA ARG A 115 -11.58 -23.87 2.13
C ARG A 115 -10.37 -24.19 2.99
N GLY A 116 -10.37 -23.75 4.25
CA GLY A 116 -9.31 -24.03 5.21
C GLY A 116 -7.92 -23.67 4.70
N ARG A 117 -6.95 -24.49 5.07
CA ARG A 117 -5.54 -24.35 4.66
C ARG A 117 -5.37 -24.31 3.14
N ALA A 118 -6.10 -25.12 2.38
CA ALA A 118 -5.99 -25.19 0.93
C ALA A 118 -6.33 -23.85 0.27
N GLY A 119 -7.39 -23.16 0.74
CA GLY A 119 -7.74 -21.83 0.25
C GLY A 119 -6.66 -20.79 0.51
N VAL A 120 -5.97 -20.84 1.66
CA VAL A 120 -4.85 -19.95 1.98
C VAL A 120 -3.66 -20.20 1.06
N LEU A 121 -3.32 -21.44 0.78
CA LEU A 121 -2.25 -21.80 -0.15
C LEU A 121 -2.58 -21.38 -1.59
N ASP A 122 -3.83 -21.51 -2.01
CA ASP A 122 -4.28 -21.01 -3.31
C ASP A 122 -4.15 -19.48 -3.38
N MET A 123 -4.53 -18.76 -2.33
CA MET A 123 -4.36 -17.30 -2.26
C MET A 123 -2.89 -16.89 -2.31
N GLN A 124 -2.01 -17.60 -1.61
CA GLN A 124 -0.56 -17.35 -1.65
C GLN A 124 -0.01 -17.51 -3.06
N ARG A 125 -0.35 -18.60 -3.78
CA ARG A 125 0.05 -18.81 -5.18
C ARG A 125 -0.48 -17.73 -6.11
N GLN A 126 -1.75 -17.31 -5.92
CA GLN A 126 -2.35 -16.23 -6.71
C GLN A 126 -1.62 -14.89 -6.49
N LEU A 127 -1.18 -14.58 -5.26
CA LEU A 127 -0.40 -13.39 -4.96
C LEU A 127 1.00 -13.46 -5.61
N GLN A 128 1.68 -14.61 -5.57
CA GLN A 128 2.96 -14.81 -6.24
C GLN A 128 2.83 -14.60 -7.76
N GLN A 129 1.84 -15.23 -8.40
CA GLN A 129 1.53 -15.04 -9.82
C GLN A 129 1.16 -13.60 -10.15
N THR A 130 0.57 -12.87 -9.21
CA THR A 130 0.17 -11.47 -9.43
C THR A 130 1.37 -10.55 -9.63
N VAL A 131 2.53 -10.87 -9.06
CA VAL A 131 3.75 -10.08 -9.30
C VAL A 131 4.14 -10.13 -10.78
N ASP A 132 4.08 -11.31 -11.38
CA ASP A 132 4.37 -11.50 -12.80
C ASP A 132 3.25 -10.96 -13.71
N GLU A 133 1.99 -11.11 -13.29
CA GLU A 133 0.83 -10.55 -13.99
C GLU A 133 0.93 -9.03 -14.13
N VAL A 134 1.25 -8.32 -13.04
CA VAL A 134 1.42 -6.86 -13.10
C VAL A 134 2.56 -6.47 -14.05
N ALA A 135 3.68 -7.20 -14.02
CA ALA A 135 4.78 -6.96 -14.94
C ALA A 135 4.38 -7.21 -16.41
N ALA A 136 3.64 -8.29 -16.67
CA ALA A 136 3.15 -8.63 -18.00
C ALA A 136 2.17 -7.58 -18.55
N VAL A 137 1.22 -7.12 -17.72
CA VAL A 137 0.29 -6.04 -18.12
C VAL A 137 1.03 -4.73 -18.35
N CYS A 138 2.00 -4.38 -17.50
CA CYS A 138 2.83 -3.20 -17.75
C CYS A 138 3.52 -3.25 -19.11
N ALA A 139 4.08 -4.40 -19.46
CA ALA A 139 4.73 -4.60 -20.78
C ALA A 139 3.73 -4.53 -21.94
N ALA A 140 2.57 -5.17 -21.81
CA ALA A 140 1.53 -5.21 -22.86
C ALA A 140 0.90 -3.82 -23.09
N GLU A 141 0.69 -3.04 -22.03
CA GLU A 141 0.07 -1.71 -22.08
C GLU A 141 1.09 -0.57 -22.29
N GLY A 142 2.38 -0.88 -22.37
CA GLY A 142 3.46 0.10 -22.53
C GLY A 142 3.65 0.99 -21.29
N ILE A 143 3.37 0.47 -20.09
CA ILE A 143 3.50 1.21 -18.82
C ILE A 143 4.93 1.09 -18.30
N ASP A 144 5.73 2.14 -18.47
CA ASP A 144 7.06 2.23 -17.86
C ASP A 144 6.95 2.60 -16.37
N ALA A 145 6.72 1.61 -15.53
CA ALA A 145 6.68 1.77 -14.07
C ALA A 145 8.05 1.67 -13.40
N HIS A 146 9.15 1.65 -14.14
CA HIS A 146 10.50 1.34 -13.63
C HIS A 146 10.55 0.04 -12.81
N LEU A 147 9.77 -0.97 -13.19
CA LEU A 147 9.62 -2.22 -12.46
C LEU A 147 10.89 -3.07 -12.59
N VAL A 148 11.41 -3.54 -11.44
CA VAL A 148 12.53 -4.50 -11.37
C VAL A 148 12.19 -5.58 -10.36
N LYS A 149 12.13 -6.85 -10.80
CA LYS A 149 11.86 -8.01 -9.94
C LYS A 149 13.16 -8.48 -9.27
N GLY A 150 13.62 -7.72 -8.26
CA GLY A 150 14.82 -8.02 -7.46
C GLY A 150 14.56 -8.93 -6.26
N GLY A 151 13.30 -9.16 -5.94
CA GLY A 151 12.90 -9.81 -4.69
C GLY A 151 12.82 -8.85 -3.51
N SER A 152 12.72 -9.39 -2.31
CA SER A 152 12.69 -8.65 -1.04
C SER A 152 13.63 -9.26 -0.03
N LEU A 153 14.27 -8.41 0.78
CA LEU A 153 15.08 -8.77 1.94
C LEU A 153 14.39 -8.28 3.21
N SER A 154 14.20 -9.16 4.20
CA SER A 154 13.86 -8.81 5.57
C SER A 154 15.10 -9.07 6.42
N VAL A 155 15.71 -8.00 6.96
CA VAL A 155 17.04 -8.07 7.60
C VAL A 155 16.93 -7.98 9.12
N ALA A 156 17.65 -8.83 9.83
CA ALA A 156 17.78 -8.81 11.28
C ALA A 156 19.09 -8.14 11.70
N PHE A 157 19.01 -7.15 12.60
CA PHE A 157 20.15 -6.39 13.13
C PHE A 157 20.43 -6.68 14.60
N THR A 158 19.44 -7.13 15.38
CA THR A 158 19.59 -7.50 16.79
C THR A 158 19.37 -8.99 17.01
N PRO A 159 19.82 -9.58 18.15
CA PRO A 159 19.51 -10.98 18.45
C PRO A 159 18.01 -11.28 18.50
N ALA A 160 17.19 -10.36 19.03
CA ALA A 160 15.74 -10.52 19.08
C ALA A 160 15.10 -10.52 17.68
N GLN A 161 15.54 -9.61 16.79
CA GLN A 161 15.13 -9.60 15.39
C GLN A 161 15.54 -10.88 14.66
N HIS A 162 16.73 -11.40 14.92
CA HIS A 162 17.22 -12.65 14.33
C HIS A 162 16.35 -13.85 14.76
N GLU A 163 15.90 -13.91 16.01
CA GLU A 163 14.99 -14.99 16.42
C GLU A 163 13.59 -14.83 15.79
N ARG A 164 13.04 -13.61 15.71
CA ARG A 164 11.78 -13.36 14.97
C ARG A 164 11.87 -13.80 13.50
N LEU A 165 12.99 -13.49 12.85
CA LEU A 165 13.25 -13.91 11.47
C LEU A 165 13.23 -15.44 11.33
N ARG A 166 13.79 -16.17 12.30
CA ARG A 166 13.72 -17.64 12.34
C ARG A 166 12.30 -18.15 12.63
N GLU A 167 11.54 -17.46 13.48
CA GLU A 167 10.14 -17.77 13.75
C GLU A 167 9.29 -17.57 12.49
N THR A 168 9.50 -16.48 11.74
CA THR A 168 8.87 -16.21 10.45
C THR A 168 9.17 -17.31 9.44
N LEU A 169 10.45 -17.72 9.31
CA LEU A 169 10.83 -18.81 8.40
C LEU A 169 10.13 -20.13 8.77
N ARG A 170 10.13 -20.50 10.08
CA ARG A 170 9.44 -21.71 10.55
C ARG A 170 7.94 -21.66 10.29
N ALA A 171 7.32 -20.49 10.47
CA ALA A 171 5.92 -20.28 10.16
C ALA A 171 5.65 -20.44 8.66
N ASP A 172 6.45 -19.82 7.80
CA ASP A 172 6.34 -19.95 6.34
C ASP A 172 6.48 -21.41 5.88
N GLN A 173 7.51 -22.12 6.37
CA GLN A 173 7.71 -23.54 6.11
C GLN A 173 6.53 -24.40 6.60
N SER A 174 5.97 -24.08 7.76
CA SER A 174 4.78 -24.75 8.29
C SER A 174 3.56 -24.58 7.36
N TRP A 175 3.49 -23.49 6.61
CA TRP A 175 2.50 -23.24 5.58
C TRP A 175 2.85 -23.86 4.22
N GLY A 176 4.02 -24.49 4.07
CA GLY A 176 4.44 -25.20 2.86
C GLY A 176 5.18 -24.34 1.86
N LEU A 177 5.67 -23.18 2.29
CA LEU A 177 6.65 -22.41 1.49
C LEU A 177 8.02 -23.09 1.61
N ASP A 178 8.73 -23.21 0.52
CA ASP A 178 10.05 -23.82 0.44
C ASP A 178 11.16 -22.81 0.11
N GLU A 179 12.37 -23.28 -0.17
CA GLU A 179 13.51 -22.41 -0.49
C GLU A 179 13.36 -21.65 -1.82
N ALA A 180 12.45 -22.05 -2.70
CA ALA A 180 12.12 -21.30 -3.89
C ALA A 180 11.23 -20.07 -3.56
N ASP A 181 10.49 -20.13 -2.45
CA ASP A 181 9.62 -19.05 -1.98
C ASP A 181 10.31 -18.14 -0.97
N VAL A 182 11.04 -18.74 -0.01
CA VAL A 182 11.72 -18.00 1.06
C VAL A 182 13.03 -18.68 1.43
N ARG A 183 14.13 -17.93 1.38
CA ARG A 183 15.46 -18.44 1.66
C ARG A 183 16.09 -17.67 2.82
N TYR A 184 16.63 -18.42 3.79
CA TYR A 184 17.47 -17.85 4.84
C TYR A 184 18.84 -17.51 4.26
N LEU A 185 19.32 -16.31 4.55
CA LEU A 185 20.64 -15.83 4.23
C LEU A 185 21.40 -15.60 5.52
N ASP A 186 22.62 -16.13 5.64
CA ASP A 186 23.48 -15.83 6.76
C ASP A 186 24.08 -14.41 6.67
N HIS A 187 24.93 -14.04 7.62
CA HIS A 187 25.60 -12.74 7.62
C HIS A 187 26.37 -12.48 6.32
N SER A 188 27.15 -13.43 5.84
CA SER A 188 28.00 -13.27 4.66
C SER A 188 27.16 -13.09 3.38
N GLU A 189 26.13 -13.91 3.22
CA GLU A 189 25.21 -13.84 2.09
C GLU A 189 24.39 -12.53 2.10
N THR A 190 23.99 -12.07 3.31
CA THR A 190 23.24 -10.82 3.48
C THR A 190 24.09 -9.61 3.11
N VAL A 191 25.32 -9.51 3.64
CA VAL A 191 26.25 -8.42 3.36
C VAL A 191 26.72 -8.44 1.91
N GLY A 192 26.82 -9.62 1.29
CA GLY A 192 27.14 -9.78 -0.13
C GLY A 192 26.06 -9.22 -1.06
N ARG A 193 24.83 -9.03 -0.61
CA ARG A 193 23.76 -8.38 -1.37
C ARG A 193 23.67 -6.88 -1.13
N ILE A 194 23.72 -6.49 0.14
CA ILE A 194 23.72 -5.09 0.55
C ILE A 194 24.68 -4.98 1.76
N ASN A 195 25.65 -4.10 1.66
CA ASN A 195 26.69 -3.94 2.68
C ASN A 195 26.14 -3.23 3.94
N PHE A 196 25.43 -4.00 4.75
CA PHE A 196 25.00 -3.60 6.10
C PHE A 196 26.01 -4.09 7.15
N PRO A 197 26.82 -3.20 7.76
CA PRO A 197 27.87 -3.64 8.68
C PRO A 197 27.37 -4.46 9.88
N ASN A 198 26.14 -4.23 10.31
CA ASN A 198 25.56 -4.83 11.50
C ASN A 198 24.49 -5.89 11.21
N ALA A 199 24.30 -6.29 9.95
CA ALA A 199 23.33 -7.33 9.61
C ALA A 199 23.75 -8.67 10.21
N ARG A 200 22.80 -9.42 10.78
CA ARG A 200 23.03 -10.77 11.33
C ARG A 200 22.62 -11.86 10.34
N ALA A 201 21.51 -11.67 9.70
CA ALA A 201 20.91 -12.58 8.74
C ALA A 201 19.78 -11.86 7.99
N ALA A 202 19.27 -12.47 6.92
CA ALA A 202 18.06 -12.01 6.23
C ALA A 202 17.19 -13.19 5.80
N LEU A 203 15.90 -12.91 5.53
CA LEU A 203 15.07 -13.72 4.66
C LEU A 203 14.98 -13.06 3.28
N TYR A 204 15.18 -13.84 2.25
CA TYR A 204 15.01 -13.42 0.87
C TYR A 204 13.80 -14.11 0.26
N THR A 205 12.92 -13.35 -0.40
CA THR A 205 11.85 -13.89 -1.25
C THR A 205 11.95 -13.32 -2.66
N PRO A 206 11.88 -14.15 -3.73
CA PRO A 206 11.91 -13.68 -5.10
C PRO A 206 10.60 -13.06 -5.56
N HIS A 207 9.52 -13.23 -4.81
CA HIS A 207 8.16 -12.83 -5.17
C HIS A 207 7.87 -11.36 -4.84
N CYS A 208 8.81 -10.50 -5.20
CA CYS A 208 8.67 -9.06 -5.04
C CYS A 208 9.40 -8.29 -6.15
N ALA A 209 8.85 -7.13 -6.50
CA ALA A 209 9.49 -6.18 -7.38
C ALA A 209 9.42 -4.77 -6.80
N ARG A 210 10.44 -3.94 -7.05
CA ARG A 210 10.35 -2.52 -6.81
C ARG A 210 9.75 -1.82 -8.03
N LEU A 211 9.02 -0.73 -7.82
CA LEU A 211 8.45 0.08 -8.90
C LEU A 211 8.27 1.55 -8.48
N GLN A 212 7.94 2.40 -9.45
CA GLN A 212 7.57 3.80 -9.24
C GLN A 212 6.02 3.92 -9.26
N PRO A 213 5.39 4.13 -8.09
CA PRO A 213 3.93 4.03 -7.95
C PRO A 213 3.12 4.99 -8.80
N ALA A 214 3.57 6.27 -8.93
CA ALA A 214 2.83 7.26 -9.70
C ALA A 214 2.87 6.97 -11.21
N ARG A 215 3.95 6.35 -11.71
CA ARG A 215 4.03 5.89 -13.11
C ARG A 215 3.06 4.74 -13.36
N LEU A 216 3.05 3.73 -12.46
CA LEU A 216 2.13 2.62 -12.59
C LEU A 216 0.66 3.08 -12.58
N VAL A 217 0.26 3.90 -11.60
CA VAL A 217 -1.15 4.30 -11.48
C VAL A 217 -1.60 5.20 -12.62
N THR A 218 -0.70 6.06 -13.13
CA THR A 218 -1.01 6.90 -14.31
C THR A 218 -1.19 6.05 -15.55
N GLY A 219 -0.22 5.17 -15.85
CA GLY A 219 -0.31 4.31 -17.03
C GLY A 219 -1.50 3.35 -16.98
N LEU A 220 -1.83 2.86 -15.78
CA LEU A 220 -3.02 2.01 -15.61
C LEU A 220 -4.33 2.79 -15.83
N ALA A 221 -4.42 4.06 -15.37
CA ALA A 221 -5.58 4.89 -15.65
C ALA A 221 -5.76 5.12 -17.16
N GLU A 222 -4.66 5.45 -17.86
CA GLU A 222 -4.65 5.61 -19.31
C GLU A 222 -5.02 4.31 -20.04
N ALA A 223 -4.54 3.14 -19.56
CA ALA A 223 -4.88 1.84 -20.13
C ALA A 223 -6.38 1.52 -19.95
N ALA A 224 -6.95 1.80 -18.76
CA ALA A 224 -8.38 1.63 -18.53
C ALA A 224 -9.24 2.52 -19.46
N GLU A 225 -8.82 3.77 -19.69
CA GLU A 225 -9.49 4.68 -20.63
C GLU A 225 -9.36 4.21 -22.07
N ARG A 226 -8.18 3.77 -22.51
CA ARG A 226 -8.01 3.18 -23.85
C ARG A 226 -8.91 1.96 -24.07
N SER A 227 -9.17 1.20 -23.01
CA SER A 227 -10.10 0.06 -23.03
C SER A 227 -11.59 0.50 -23.00
N GLY A 228 -11.88 1.80 -22.84
CA GLY A 228 -13.23 2.35 -22.87
C GLY A 228 -13.89 2.55 -21.50
N ALA A 229 -13.14 2.55 -20.40
CA ALA A 229 -13.66 3.04 -19.12
C ALA A 229 -13.65 4.59 -19.11
N VAL A 230 -14.61 5.19 -18.40
CA VAL A 230 -14.69 6.64 -18.24
C VAL A 230 -14.29 7.01 -16.81
N ILE A 231 -13.30 7.89 -16.64
CA ILE A 231 -12.82 8.34 -15.34
C ILE A 231 -13.21 9.80 -15.15
N TYR A 232 -13.94 10.10 -14.09
CA TYR A 232 -14.24 11.45 -13.64
C TYR A 232 -13.44 11.79 -12.40
N GLU A 233 -12.64 12.85 -12.46
CA GLU A 233 -11.85 13.39 -11.35
C GLU A 233 -12.54 14.58 -10.69
N ALA A 234 -12.03 15.04 -9.54
CA ALA A 234 -12.64 16.10 -8.74
C ALA A 234 -14.17 15.86 -8.51
N THR A 235 -14.55 14.60 -8.39
CA THR A 235 -15.95 14.14 -8.26
C THR A 235 -16.08 13.32 -6.95
N PRO A 236 -16.12 13.98 -5.79
CA PRO A 236 -16.23 13.28 -4.51
C PRO A 236 -17.61 12.64 -4.37
N VAL A 237 -17.61 11.33 -4.09
CA VAL A 237 -18.81 10.59 -3.69
C VAL A 237 -19.07 10.82 -2.21
N SER A 238 -20.26 11.28 -1.87
CA SER A 238 -20.69 11.55 -0.48
C SER A 238 -21.35 10.33 0.18
N ALA A 239 -22.08 9.54 -0.59
CA ALA A 239 -22.73 8.32 -0.14
C ALA A 239 -22.77 7.27 -1.25
N ILE A 240 -22.76 6.00 -0.82
CA ILE A 240 -22.94 4.84 -1.69
C ILE A 240 -24.19 4.11 -1.19
N GLU A 241 -25.17 3.96 -2.07
CA GLU A 241 -26.43 3.28 -1.82
C GLU A 241 -26.59 2.10 -2.78
N PRO A 242 -27.50 1.16 -2.56
CA PRO A 242 -27.80 0.13 -3.54
C PRO A 242 -28.05 0.73 -4.92
N HIS A 243 -27.27 0.27 -5.90
CA HIS A 243 -27.35 0.70 -7.29
C HIS A 243 -27.06 2.19 -7.55
N ARG A 244 -26.53 2.96 -6.58
CA ARG A 244 -26.32 4.41 -6.72
C ARG A 244 -25.09 4.93 -5.99
N ALA A 245 -24.30 5.77 -6.66
CA ALA A 245 -23.24 6.59 -6.08
C ALA A 245 -23.66 8.05 -6.12
N CYS A 246 -23.75 8.72 -4.96
CA CYS A 246 -24.25 10.08 -4.82
C CYS A 246 -23.11 11.09 -4.84
N THR A 247 -23.20 12.12 -5.69
CA THR A 247 -22.23 13.22 -5.77
C THR A 247 -22.92 14.59 -5.76
N LEU A 248 -22.15 15.66 -5.61
CA LEU A 248 -22.67 17.02 -5.74
C LEU A 248 -22.96 17.42 -7.22
N PHE A 249 -22.45 16.66 -8.18
CA PHE A 249 -22.58 16.92 -9.62
C PHE A 249 -23.75 16.14 -10.26
N GLY A 250 -24.40 15.29 -9.50
CA GLY A 250 -25.42 14.34 -9.95
C GLY A 250 -25.08 12.94 -9.46
N ASP A 251 -26.00 12.01 -9.61
CA ASP A 251 -25.86 10.63 -9.19
C ASP A 251 -25.47 9.72 -10.35
N VAL A 252 -24.65 8.71 -10.07
CA VAL A 252 -24.42 7.62 -11.02
C VAL A 252 -25.21 6.41 -10.56
N THR A 253 -26.19 5.99 -11.39
CA THR A 253 -26.92 4.73 -11.20
C THR A 253 -26.24 3.61 -11.95
N ALA A 254 -26.07 2.45 -11.30
CA ALA A 254 -25.39 1.31 -11.90
C ALA A 254 -25.91 -0.02 -11.34
N ARG A 255 -25.83 -1.10 -12.12
CA ARG A 255 -26.12 -2.45 -11.63
C ARG A 255 -25.22 -2.82 -10.44
N CYS A 256 -23.93 -2.46 -10.51
CA CYS A 256 -22.98 -2.64 -9.43
C CYS A 256 -22.30 -1.31 -9.08
N VAL A 257 -22.20 -1.01 -7.76
CA VAL A 257 -21.45 0.12 -7.24
C VAL A 257 -20.33 -0.42 -6.34
N LEU A 258 -19.08 -0.20 -6.76
CA LEU A 258 -17.90 -0.81 -6.14
C LEU A 258 -17.12 0.24 -5.35
N ARG A 259 -17.00 0.06 -4.03
CA ARG A 259 -16.18 0.91 -3.15
C ARG A 259 -14.73 0.41 -3.14
N THR A 260 -13.81 1.22 -3.64
CA THR A 260 -12.37 0.94 -3.71
C THR A 260 -11.54 2.09 -3.10
N THR A 261 -12.07 2.69 -2.02
CA THR A 261 -11.57 3.94 -1.40
C THR A 261 -10.52 3.75 -0.32
N GLU A 262 -10.15 2.50 0.02
CA GLU A 262 -9.08 2.13 0.95
C GLU A 262 -9.09 3.00 2.23
N GLY A 263 -7.97 3.65 2.58
CA GLY A 263 -7.86 4.51 3.77
C GLY A 263 -8.84 5.70 3.81
N TYR A 264 -9.41 6.09 2.68
CA TYR A 264 -10.42 7.15 2.60
C TYR A 264 -11.86 6.65 2.82
N THR A 265 -12.07 5.36 2.98
CA THR A 265 -13.38 4.75 3.30
C THR A 265 -14.03 5.42 4.52
N ALA A 266 -13.25 5.82 5.52
CA ALA A 266 -13.77 6.48 6.72
C ALA A 266 -14.43 7.85 6.47
N GLN A 267 -14.26 8.44 5.29
CA GLN A 267 -14.88 9.72 4.89
C GLN A 267 -16.28 9.55 4.28
N LEU A 268 -16.63 8.33 3.86
CA LEU A 268 -17.96 8.01 3.33
C LEU A 268 -18.99 7.92 4.47
N ALA A 269 -20.21 8.35 4.18
CA ALA A 269 -21.33 8.26 5.12
C ALA A 269 -21.51 6.81 5.62
N GLY A 270 -21.64 6.65 6.94
CA GLY A 270 -21.81 5.33 7.58
C GLY A 270 -20.57 4.44 7.66
N GLN A 271 -19.41 4.83 7.05
CA GLN A 271 -18.22 3.98 6.91
C GLN A 271 -17.07 4.33 7.88
N ARG A 272 -17.29 5.27 8.81
CA ARG A 272 -16.24 5.83 9.70
C ARG A 272 -15.47 4.82 10.54
N ARG A 273 -16.04 3.64 10.79
CA ARG A 273 -15.48 2.57 11.61
C ARG A 273 -15.16 1.29 10.84
N THR A 274 -15.27 1.33 9.51
CA THR A 274 -15.02 0.15 8.65
C THR A 274 -13.54 -0.12 8.51
N LEU A 275 -12.75 0.89 8.14
CA LEU A 275 -11.29 0.82 8.06
C LEU A 275 -10.68 1.95 8.90
N LEU A 276 -9.59 1.65 9.60
CA LEU A 276 -8.77 2.65 10.27
C LEU A 276 -7.85 3.30 9.23
N PRO A 277 -7.91 4.62 9.00
CA PRO A 277 -6.94 5.30 8.14
C PRO A 277 -5.61 5.42 8.87
N MET A 278 -4.68 4.51 8.55
CA MET A 278 -3.35 4.48 9.14
C MET A 278 -2.36 5.24 8.27
N ASN A 279 -1.62 6.17 8.89
CA ASN A 279 -0.59 6.92 8.20
C ASN A 279 0.72 6.10 8.12
N SER A 280 1.40 6.20 6.98
CA SER A 280 2.73 5.69 6.77
C SER A 280 3.56 6.76 6.08
N SER A 281 4.70 7.11 6.67
CA SER A 281 5.55 8.21 6.22
C SER A 281 6.78 7.70 5.51
N MET A 282 7.27 8.46 4.56
CA MET A 282 8.49 8.18 3.81
C MET A 282 9.39 9.40 3.71
N ILE A 283 10.66 9.14 3.54
CA ILE A 283 11.68 10.11 3.11
C ILE A 283 12.43 9.54 1.90
N VAL A 284 13.06 10.42 1.13
CA VAL A 284 13.95 10.02 0.05
C VAL A 284 15.20 10.89 0.07
N THR A 285 16.34 10.26 -0.21
CA THR A 285 17.64 10.95 -0.32
C THR A 285 17.74 11.78 -1.60
N GLU A 286 18.71 12.65 -1.68
CA GLU A 286 19.25 13.11 -2.96
C GLU A 286 19.78 11.91 -3.79
N PRO A 287 20.02 12.08 -5.11
CA PRO A 287 20.66 11.02 -5.90
C PRO A 287 22.05 10.71 -5.36
N LEU A 288 22.36 9.42 -5.23
CA LEU A 288 23.67 8.96 -4.75
C LEU A 288 24.61 8.75 -5.94
N GLY A 289 25.87 9.12 -5.76
CA GLY A 289 26.90 8.90 -6.78
C GLY A 289 27.31 7.42 -6.89
N ASP A 290 27.84 7.05 -8.06
CA ASP A 290 28.24 5.66 -8.39
C ASP A 290 29.26 5.07 -7.40
N GLY A 291 30.14 5.91 -6.83
CA GLY A 291 31.11 5.49 -5.81
C GLY A 291 30.40 4.93 -4.57
N LEU A 292 29.41 5.67 -4.08
CA LEU A 292 28.65 5.28 -2.91
C LEU A 292 27.75 4.06 -3.18
N TRP A 293 27.16 3.95 -4.39
CA TRP A 293 26.42 2.75 -4.77
C TRP A 293 27.29 1.49 -4.81
N ARG A 294 28.53 1.59 -5.29
CA ARG A 294 29.50 0.47 -5.24
C ARG A 294 29.85 0.08 -3.81
N GLU A 295 29.94 1.05 -2.89
CA GLU A 295 30.19 0.79 -1.49
C GLU A 295 28.98 0.13 -0.79
N ILE A 296 27.77 0.55 -1.11
CA ILE A 296 26.52 -0.03 -0.59
C ILE A 296 26.26 -1.43 -1.17
N GLY A 297 26.55 -1.66 -2.46
CA GLY A 297 26.38 -2.96 -3.13
C GLY A 297 24.95 -3.38 -3.44
N TRP A 298 23.98 -2.47 -3.40
CA TRP A 298 22.54 -2.77 -3.60
C TRP A 298 22.16 -2.77 -5.10
N ASP A 299 22.68 -3.74 -5.85
CA ASP A 299 22.58 -3.75 -7.31
C ASP A 299 21.37 -4.52 -7.85
N ALA A 300 20.92 -5.56 -7.15
CA ALA A 300 19.77 -6.35 -7.58
C ALA A 300 18.42 -5.64 -7.35
N CYS A 301 18.42 -4.44 -6.76
CA CYS A 301 17.23 -3.63 -6.50
C CYS A 301 16.16 -4.35 -5.67
N GLU A 302 16.56 -5.21 -4.74
CA GLU A 302 15.65 -5.81 -3.78
C GLU A 302 14.90 -4.71 -3.01
N THR A 303 13.67 -4.97 -2.65
CA THR A 303 13.01 -4.18 -1.62
C THR A 303 13.53 -4.60 -0.25
N LEU A 304 13.66 -3.66 0.68
CA LEU A 304 14.31 -3.88 1.97
C LEU A 304 13.37 -3.59 3.13
N GLY A 305 13.16 -4.56 4.02
CA GLY A 305 12.54 -4.40 5.33
C GLY A 305 13.44 -4.87 6.47
N ASP A 306 13.03 -4.61 7.69
CA ASP A 306 13.68 -5.15 8.91
C ASP A 306 12.65 -5.90 9.79
N GLU A 307 13.16 -6.54 10.83
CA GLU A 307 12.37 -7.32 11.80
C GLU A 307 12.07 -6.52 13.09
N ALA A 308 12.11 -5.18 13.06
CA ALA A 308 11.67 -4.35 14.18
C ALA A 308 10.14 -4.38 14.33
N HIS A 309 9.60 -4.17 15.54
CA HIS A 309 8.15 -4.05 15.75
C HIS A 309 7.57 -2.82 15.05
N VAL A 310 8.35 -1.73 15.02
CA VAL A 310 8.04 -0.55 14.19
C VAL A 310 8.94 -0.60 12.95
N TYR A 311 8.69 -1.58 12.10
CA TYR A 311 9.51 -1.89 10.93
C TYR A 311 9.62 -0.75 9.92
N ILE A 312 10.75 -0.75 9.19
CA ILE A 312 10.97 0.08 8.01
C ILE A 312 10.70 -0.70 6.72
N TYR A 313 10.57 0.05 5.65
CA TYR A 313 10.56 -0.48 4.29
C TYR A 313 11.27 0.49 3.36
N ALA A 314 12.13 -0.02 2.48
CA ALA A 314 12.93 0.82 1.59
C ALA A 314 13.10 0.22 0.21
N GLN A 315 13.46 1.07 -0.76
CA GLN A 315 13.89 0.66 -2.09
C GLN A 315 14.96 1.59 -2.65
N ARG A 316 15.80 1.06 -3.54
CA ARG A 316 16.63 1.84 -4.46
C ARG A 316 15.77 2.30 -5.63
N THR A 317 15.65 3.62 -5.85
CA THR A 317 14.87 4.18 -6.96
C THR A 317 15.63 4.09 -8.29
N ALA A 318 14.93 4.22 -9.42
CA ALA A 318 15.56 4.15 -10.74
C ALA A 318 16.53 5.31 -11.02
N ASP A 319 16.34 6.46 -10.34
CA ASP A 319 17.20 7.64 -10.43
C ASP A 319 18.28 7.66 -9.34
N GLY A 320 18.62 6.51 -8.75
CA GLY A 320 19.75 6.34 -7.85
C GLY A 320 19.58 6.99 -6.47
N ARG A 321 18.38 6.90 -5.87
CA ARG A 321 18.08 7.37 -4.51
C ARG A 321 17.70 6.21 -3.60
N ILE A 322 17.67 6.44 -2.30
CA ILE A 322 17.05 5.55 -1.33
C ILE A 322 15.76 6.18 -0.85
N ALA A 323 14.64 5.53 -1.12
CA ALA A 323 13.34 5.85 -0.53
C ALA A 323 13.10 4.90 0.65
N ILE A 324 12.90 5.45 1.86
CA ILE A 324 12.66 4.67 3.08
C ILE A 324 11.43 5.19 3.80
N GLY A 325 10.63 4.27 4.32
CA GLY A 325 9.40 4.59 5.06
C GLY A 325 9.29 3.82 6.38
N GLY A 326 8.35 4.27 7.20
CA GLY A 326 8.01 3.65 8.49
C GLY A 326 6.78 4.29 9.12
N ARG A 327 6.40 3.79 10.29
CA ARG A 327 5.22 4.22 11.03
C ARG A 327 5.53 5.44 11.91
N GLY A 328 5.40 6.66 11.43
CA GLY A 328 5.53 7.87 12.25
C GLY A 328 4.39 8.03 13.26
N VAL A 329 3.41 8.89 12.97
CA VAL A 329 2.15 9.01 13.73
C VAL A 329 1.10 8.12 13.06
N PRO A 330 0.83 6.92 13.57
CA PRO A 330 0.08 5.91 12.84
C PRO A 330 -1.40 6.28 12.64
N TYR A 331 -2.01 6.98 13.61
CA TYR A 331 -3.41 7.35 13.53
C TYR A 331 -3.65 8.76 14.07
N ARG A 332 -4.38 9.58 13.30
CA ARG A 332 -4.85 10.91 13.71
C ARG A 332 -6.28 10.81 14.27
N PHE A 333 -6.56 11.53 15.35
CA PHE A 333 -7.88 11.52 15.99
C PHE A 333 -9.02 11.75 14.98
N ALA A 334 -10.14 11.06 15.19
CA ALA A 334 -11.34 11.14 14.37
C ALA A 334 -11.14 10.81 12.89
N SER A 335 -10.19 9.91 12.57
CA SER A 335 -9.84 9.52 11.18
C SER A 335 -9.31 10.66 10.33
N GLY A 336 -8.63 11.63 10.93
CA GLY A 336 -8.00 12.74 10.22
C GLY A 336 -6.92 12.25 9.27
N VAL A 337 -6.89 12.79 8.05
CA VAL A 337 -5.88 12.50 7.01
C VAL A 337 -5.24 13.80 6.51
N ASP A 338 -4.00 13.72 6.05
CA ASP A 338 -3.34 14.85 5.41
C ASP A 338 -3.45 14.72 3.88
N HIS A 339 -4.26 15.59 3.29
CA HIS A 339 -4.49 15.57 1.85
C HIS A 339 -3.25 15.99 1.06
N ARG A 340 -2.39 16.85 1.62
CA ARG A 340 -1.14 17.28 0.99
C ARG A 340 -0.02 16.24 1.14
N GLY A 341 -0.19 15.25 2.01
CA GLY A 341 0.80 14.20 2.25
C GLY A 341 1.98 14.67 3.10
N ALA A 342 1.84 15.73 3.90
CA ALA A 342 2.90 16.17 4.79
C ALA A 342 3.06 15.23 6.00
N THR A 343 4.30 15.03 6.45
CA THR A 343 4.63 14.26 7.66
C THR A 343 5.28 15.14 8.73
N GLN A 344 5.33 14.67 9.97
CA GLN A 344 5.85 15.41 11.12
C GLN A 344 7.38 15.45 11.10
N ALA A 345 7.95 16.55 11.60
CA ALA A 345 9.41 16.73 11.67
C ALA A 345 10.12 15.62 12.46
N GLU A 346 9.52 15.18 13.58
CA GLU A 346 10.04 14.10 14.41
C GLU A 346 10.12 12.77 13.64
N THR A 347 9.15 12.51 12.77
CA THR A 347 9.15 11.31 11.92
C THR A 347 10.25 11.37 10.87
N ILE A 348 10.47 12.55 10.25
CA ILE A 348 11.56 12.76 9.30
C ILE A 348 12.90 12.53 9.98
N THR A 349 13.11 13.13 11.16
CA THR A 349 14.32 12.94 11.95
C THR A 349 14.56 11.47 12.32
N SER A 350 13.52 10.77 12.77
CA SER A 350 13.59 9.36 13.12
C SER A 350 13.98 8.48 11.93
N LEU A 351 13.31 8.66 10.77
CA LEU A 351 13.62 7.90 9.56
C LEU A 351 15.04 8.20 9.04
N THR A 352 15.47 9.46 9.11
CA THR A 352 16.83 9.85 8.73
C THR A 352 17.87 9.19 9.62
N HIS A 353 17.62 9.16 10.93
CA HIS A 353 18.50 8.47 11.90
C HIS A 353 18.57 6.97 11.61
N THR A 354 17.41 6.32 11.42
CA THR A 354 17.34 4.89 11.07
C THR A 354 18.11 4.59 9.79
N LEU A 355 17.88 5.38 8.72
CA LEU A 355 18.59 5.18 7.44
C LEU A 355 20.12 5.24 7.60
N ARG A 356 20.63 6.23 8.37
CA ARG A 356 22.07 6.37 8.63
C ARG A 356 22.63 5.29 9.54
N ALA A 357 21.82 4.77 10.45
CA ALA A 357 22.23 3.63 11.30
C ALA A 357 22.32 2.33 10.48
N LEU A 358 21.44 2.12 9.52
CA LEU A 358 21.45 0.97 8.61
C LEU A 358 22.61 1.05 7.62
N LEU A 359 22.85 2.23 7.06
CA LEU A 359 23.86 2.50 6.04
C LEU A 359 24.75 3.67 6.46
N PRO A 360 25.73 3.44 7.35
CA PRO A 360 26.65 4.48 7.82
C PRO A 360 27.46 5.15 6.69
N GLN A 361 27.65 4.43 5.58
CA GLN A 361 28.31 4.94 4.37
C GLN A 361 27.65 6.20 3.80
N LEU A 362 26.34 6.41 4.07
CA LEU A 362 25.60 7.59 3.60
C LEU A 362 26.12 8.90 4.21
N GLY A 363 26.74 8.85 5.40
CA GLY A 363 27.31 10.04 6.04
C GLY A 363 26.36 11.23 6.10
N GLN A 364 26.67 12.29 5.34
CA GLN A 364 25.92 13.55 5.30
C GLN A 364 24.98 13.68 4.09
N VAL A 365 24.65 12.56 3.40
CA VAL A 365 23.66 12.57 2.31
C VAL A 365 22.39 13.27 2.75
N GLN A 366 21.87 14.17 1.92
CA GLN A 366 20.72 15.00 2.24
C GLN A 366 19.41 14.27 1.98
N ILE A 367 18.41 14.55 2.80
CA ILE A 367 17.03 14.17 2.54
C ILE A 367 16.39 15.26 1.69
N GLU A 368 15.93 14.91 0.49
CA GLU A 368 15.36 15.87 -0.44
C GLU A 368 13.85 16.03 -0.30
N HIS A 369 13.14 14.93 0.01
CA HIS A 369 11.69 14.94 0.11
C HIS A 369 11.18 14.02 1.21
N ALA A 370 10.12 14.44 1.89
CA ALA A 370 9.35 13.64 2.83
C ALA A 370 7.87 13.66 2.48
N TRP A 371 7.16 12.56 2.66
CA TRP A 371 5.71 12.49 2.42
C TRP A 371 5.03 11.44 3.27
N CYS A 372 3.69 11.47 3.27
CA CYS A 372 2.84 10.53 4.00
C CYS A 372 1.75 9.97 3.09
N GLY A 373 1.51 8.68 3.18
CA GLY A 373 0.37 7.97 2.61
C GLY A 373 -0.60 7.52 3.70
N VAL A 374 -1.83 7.18 3.29
CA VAL A 374 -2.87 6.66 4.17
C VAL A 374 -3.35 5.32 3.63
N LEU A 375 -3.29 4.30 4.47
CA LEU A 375 -3.79 2.95 4.15
C LEU A 375 -4.95 2.58 5.06
N GLY A 376 -5.87 1.76 4.58
CA GLY A 376 -7.03 1.28 5.34
C GLY A 376 -6.69 0.00 6.08
N VAL A 377 -6.89 -0.03 7.40
CA VAL A 377 -6.65 -1.20 8.22
C VAL A 377 -7.96 -1.72 8.78
N PRO A 378 -8.39 -2.95 8.43
CA PRO A 378 -9.50 -3.63 9.09
C PRO A 378 -9.13 -4.01 10.54
N ARG A 379 -10.12 -4.25 11.40
CA ARG A 379 -9.84 -4.50 12.83
C ARG A 379 -9.11 -5.81 13.11
N ASP A 380 -9.22 -6.76 12.20
CA ASP A 380 -8.55 -8.07 12.23
C ASP A 380 -7.37 -8.16 11.24
N TRP A 381 -6.97 -7.04 10.65
CA TRP A 381 -5.89 -6.92 9.67
C TRP A 381 -6.09 -7.69 8.37
N CYS A 382 -7.24 -8.33 8.14
CA CYS A 382 -7.52 -9.13 6.96
C CYS A 382 -8.21 -8.34 5.86
N ALA A 383 -7.62 -8.34 4.67
CA ALA A 383 -8.23 -7.76 3.47
C ALA A 383 -9.52 -8.50 3.08
N THR A 384 -10.40 -7.81 2.39
CA THR A 384 -11.64 -8.40 1.88
C THR A 384 -11.95 -7.94 0.47
N VAL A 385 -12.56 -8.83 -0.31
CA VAL A 385 -13.20 -8.56 -1.59
C VAL A 385 -14.61 -9.10 -1.52
N SER A 386 -15.61 -8.31 -1.88
CA SER A 386 -17.01 -8.74 -1.76
C SER A 386 -17.90 -8.08 -2.80
N LEU A 387 -18.96 -8.78 -3.19
CA LEU A 387 -20.08 -8.24 -3.95
C LEU A 387 -21.36 -8.87 -3.41
N ASP A 388 -22.28 -8.03 -2.98
CA ASP A 388 -23.63 -8.43 -2.64
C ASP A 388 -24.51 -8.32 -3.89
N ALA A 389 -24.86 -9.46 -4.48
CA ALA A 389 -25.64 -9.52 -5.70
C ALA A 389 -27.07 -8.91 -5.56
N ALA A 390 -27.64 -8.96 -4.35
CA ALA A 390 -28.98 -8.43 -4.11
C ALA A 390 -29.04 -6.90 -4.13
N THR A 391 -27.99 -6.25 -3.64
CA THR A 391 -27.90 -4.79 -3.56
C THR A 391 -27.00 -4.17 -4.63
N GLY A 392 -26.24 -4.97 -5.36
CA GLY A 392 -25.21 -4.52 -6.29
C GLY A 392 -24.03 -3.82 -5.62
N LEU A 393 -23.92 -3.85 -4.28
CA LEU A 393 -22.83 -3.22 -3.55
C LEU A 393 -21.62 -4.14 -3.46
N GLY A 394 -20.49 -3.66 -3.98
CA GLY A 394 -19.22 -4.37 -3.86
C GLY A 394 -18.16 -3.53 -3.16
N TRP A 395 -17.13 -4.19 -2.65
CA TRP A 395 -15.97 -3.51 -2.07
C TRP A 395 -14.71 -4.38 -2.10
N ALA A 396 -13.58 -3.72 -2.13
CA ALA A 396 -12.29 -4.34 -1.90
C ALA A 396 -11.36 -3.37 -1.17
N GLY A 397 -10.49 -3.90 -0.31
CA GLY A 397 -9.52 -3.11 0.45
C GLY A 397 -9.11 -3.75 1.76
N GLY A 398 -8.40 -2.97 2.58
CA GLY A 398 -7.89 -3.43 3.86
C GLY A 398 -6.57 -4.19 3.72
N TYR A 399 -5.74 -3.83 2.75
CA TYR A 399 -4.51 -4.56 2.42
C TYR A 399 -3.35 -4.35 3.42
N THR A 400 -3.52 -3.50 4.42
CA THR A 400 -2.61 -3.32 5.57
C THR A 400 -1.14 -2.99 5.24
N GLY A 401 -0.88 -2.50 4.03
CA GLY A 401 0.46 -2.17 3.52
C GLY A 401 0.88 -2.98 2.30
N HIS A 402 0.27 -4.12 2.02
CA HIS A 402 0.59 -5.02 0.90
C HIS A 402 -0.30 -4.79 -0.34
N GLY A 403 -0.76 -3.55 -0.55
CA GLY A 403 -1.83 -3.23 -1.49
C GLY A 403 -1.43 -3.22 -2.96
N VAL A 404 -0.16 -3.21 -3.36
CA VAL A 404 0.20 -3.06 -4.78
C VAL A 404 -0.16 -4.32 -5.58
N ALA A 405 0.29 -5.50 -5.14
CA ALA A 405 -0.11 -6.76 -5.76
C ALA A 405 -1.56 -7.14 -5.39
N ALA A 406 -1.92 -7.02 -4.09
CA ALA A 406 -3.24 -7.40 -3.64
C ALA A 406 -4.37 -6.62 -4.34
N ALA A 407 -4.15 -5.35 -4.71
CA ALA A 407 -5.13 -4.57 -5.47
C ALA A 407 -5.35 -5.09 -6.90
N ASN A 408 -4.31 -5.63 -7.55
CA ASN A 408 -4.47 -6.28 -8.85
C ASN A 408 -5.29 -7.57 -8.71
N LEU A 409 -4.93 -8.45 -7.76
CA LEU A 409 -5.69 -9.68 -7.52
C LEU A 409 -7.14 -9.37 -7.11
N ALA A 410 -7.37 -8.35 -6.27
CA ALA A 410 -8.71 -7.89 -5.90
C ALA A 410 -9.49 -7.35 -7.09
N GLY A 411 -8.84 -6.62 -7.99
CA GLY A 411 -9.46 -6.11 -9.22
C GLY A 411 -9.94 -7.24 -10.13
N ARG A 412 -9.11 -8.29 -10.30
CA ARG A 412 -9.49 -9.52 -11.02
C ARG A 412 -10.66 -10.24 -10.35
N THR A 413 -10.59 -10.37 -9.02
CA THR A 413 -11.65 -11.01 -8.24
C THR A 413 -12.97 -10.24 -8.34
N LEU A 414 -12.95 -8.90 -8.20
CA LEU A 414 -14.14 -8.07 -8.37
C LEU A 414 -14.71 -8.17 -9.78
N ALA A 415 -13.86 -8.18 -10.81
CA ALA A 415 -14.30 -8.34 -12.19
C ALA A 415 -15.01 -9.69 -12.40
N ASP A 416 -14.46 -10.78 -11.86
CA ASP A 416 -15.10 -12.09 -11.92
C ASP A 416 -16.45 -12.11 -11.19
N LEU A 417 -16.52 -11.51 -9.98
CA LEU A 417 -17.77 -11.43 -9.21
C LEU A 417 -18.84 -10.59 -9.94
N VAL A 418 -18.47 -9.46 -10.54
CA VAL A 418 -19.38 -8.59 -11.31
C VAL A 418 -19.93 -9.29 -12.54
N LEU A 419 -19.10 -10.14 -13.17
CA LEU A 419 -19.45 -10.90 -14.38
C LEU A 419 -20.08 -12.26 -14.08
N ASP A 420 -20.31 -12.56 -12.78
CA ASP A 420 -20.87 -13.84 -12.30
C ASP A 420 -20.08 -15.07 -12.82
N ARG A 421 -18.73 -14.94 -12.81
CA ARG A 421 -17.83 -16.01 -13.24
C ARG A 421 -17.40 -16.87 -12.06
N ASP A 422 -17.58 -18.18 -12.17
CA ASP A 422 -16.99 -19.14 -11.22
C ASP A 422 -15.52 -19.39 -11.60
N THR A 423 -14.62 -18.83 -10.82
CA THR A 423 -13.17 -18.95 -11.02
C THR A 423 -12.47 -19.27 -9.69
N PRO A 424 -11.22 -19.78 -9.74
CA PRO A 424 -10.46 -19.98 -8.50
C PRO A 424 -10.36 -18.70 -7.63
N ARG A 425 -10.40 -17.52 -8.22
CA ARG A 425 -10.33 -16.24 -7.50
C ARG A 425 -11.58 -15.92 -6.69
N THR A 426 -12.77 -16.30 -7.20
CA THR A 426 -14.05 -16.07 -6.48
C THR A 426 -14.22 -17.00 -5.28
N ALA A 427 -13.37 -18.04 -5.17
CA ALA A 427 -13.33 -18.96 -4.04
C ALA A 427 -12.20 -18.67 -3.04
N LEU A 428 -11.41 -17.59 -3.21
CA LEU A 428 -10.33 -17.25 -2.28
C LEU A 428 -10.86 -16.86 -0.90
N PRO A 429 -10.12 -17.12 0.19
CA PRO A 429 -10.62 -16.96 1.57
C PRO A 429 -10.91 -15.50 1.96
N TRP A 430 -10.38 -14.51 1.25
CA TRP A 430 -10.72 -13.11 1.46
C TRP A 430 -12.08 -12.71 0.84
N VAL A 431 -12.68 -13.57 -0.02
CA VAL A 431 -13.99 -13.28 -0.61
C VAL A 431 -15.06 -13.39 0.46
N ASN A 432 -15.83 -12.31 0.64
CA ASN A 432 -16.86 -12.17 1.67
C ASN A 432 -16.31 -12.28 3.12
N HIS A 433 -14.99 -12.13 3.33
CA HIS A 433 -14.44 -12.04 4.68
C HIS A 433 -15.03 -10.82 5.42
N ARG A 434 -15.42 -11.01 6.67
CA ARG A 434 -16.07 -9.97 7.48
C ARG A 434 -15.23 -9.65 8.70
N SER A 435 -14.64 -8.44 8.68
CA SER A 435 -14.01 -7.85 9.85
C SER A 435 -15.02 -7.10 10.70
N ARG A 436 -14.85 -7.14 12.02
CA ARG A 436 -15.66 -6.32 12.92
C ARG A 436 -15.32 -4.83 12.74
N ARG A 437 -16.27 -3.95 13.08
CA ARG A 437 -16.01 -2.51 13.05
C ARG A 437 -15.05 -2.10 14.16
N TRP A 438 -14.21 -1.11 13.86
CA TRP A 438 -13.33 -0.48 14.84
C TRP A 438 -14.12 0.13 16.00
N GLU A 439 -13.49 0.21 17.16
CA GLU A 439 -14.02 0.87 18.36
C GLU A 439 -14.36 2.35 18.08
N PRO A 440 -15.34 2.93 18.78
CA PRO A 440 -15.62 4.38 18.67
C PRO A 440 -14.48 5.20 19.28
N GLU A 441 -14.40 6.49 18.91
CA GLU A 441 -13.54 7.45 19.59
C GLU A 441 -14.08 7.74 21.02
N PRO A 442 -13.21 8.00 22.00
CA PRO A 442 -11.74 8.08 21.90
C PRO A 442 -11.00 6.74 22.07
N ALA A 443 -11.69 5.64 22.33
CA ALA A 443 -11.10 4.34 22.64
C ALA A 443 -10.17 3.87 21.52
N ARG A 444 -10.57 4.02 20.26
CA ARG A 444 -9.76 3.67 19.10
C ARG A 444 -8.42 4.43 19.05
N TRP A 445 -8.47 5.76 19.24
CA TRP A 445 -7.27 6.60 19.22
C TRP A 445 -6.32 6.27 20.36
N LEU A 446 -6.87 6.11 21.59
CA LEU A 446 -6.06 5.73 22.76
C LEU A 446 -5.41 4.35 22.58
N GLY A 447 -6.19 3.37 22.08
CA GLY A 447 -5.70 2.01 21.80
C GLY A 447 -4.55 2.00 20.82
N VAL A 448 -4.70 2.63 19.65
CA VAL A 448 -3.65 2.69 18.62
C VAL A 448 -2.40 3.39 19.14
N ARG A 449 -2.54 4.53 19.83
CA ARG A 449 -1.38 5.24 20.40
C ARG A 449 -0.67 4.43 21.48
N GLY A 450 -1.42 3.77 22.35
CA GLY A 450 -0.88 2.90 23.37
C GLY A 450 -0.05 1.75 22.79
N LEU A 451 -0.63 1.04 21.81
CA LEU A 451 0.06 -0.07 21.12
C LEU A 451 1.36 0.38 20.45
N TYR A 452 1.36 1.47 19.68
CA TYR A 452 2.59 1.95 19.03
C TYR A 452 3.62 2.49 20.01
N SER A 453 3.20 3.04 21.15
CA SER A 453 4.13 3.41 22.23
C SER A 453 4.77 2.17 22.88
N SER A 454 4.00 1.10 23.06
CA SER A 454 4.50 -0.19 23.55
C SER A 454 5.51 -0.83 22.58
N TYR A 455 5.23 -0.83 21.28
CA TYR A 455 6.17 -1.33 20.28
C TYR A 455 7.49 -0.56 20.22
N ARG A 456 7.43 0.79 20.26
CA ARG A 456 8.64 1.61 20.31
C ARG A 456 9.48 1.37 21.57
N LEU A 457 8.82 1.12 22.71
CA LEU A 457 9.53 0.77 23.94
C LEU A 457 10.11 -0.64 23.83
N ALA A 458 9.36 -1.59 23.25
CA ALA A 458 9.86 -2.95 22.99
C ALA A 458 11.12 -2.94 22.13
N ASP A 459 11.12 -2.22 20.99
CA ASP A 459 12.28 -2.09 20.11
C ASP A 459 13.50 -1.53 20.87
N ARG A 460 13.31 -0.55 21.76
CA ARG A 460 14.41 -0.01 22.60
C ARG A 460 14.95 -1.03 23.59
N LEU A 461 14.08 -1.83 24.21
CA LEU A 461 14.49 -2.87 25.17
C LEU A 461 15.20 -4.03 24.47
N GLU A 462 14.89 -4.27 23.21
CA GLU A 462 15.46 -5.35 22.38
C GLU A 462 16.75 -4.97 21.64
N ASN A 463 17.24 -3.74 21.81
CA ASN A 463 18.56 -3.33 21.28
C ASN A 463 19.76 -3.95 22.02
N GLY A 464 19.52 -4.78 23.07
CA GLY A 464 20.55 -5.50 23.82
C GLY A 464 20.87 -6.87 23.22
N GLU A 465 21.64 -7.66 23.96
CA GLU A 465 22.13 -9.00 23.57
C GLU A 465 21.08 -10.13 23.76
N SER A 466 19.89 -9.83 24.29
CA SER A 466 18.87 -10.84 24.53
C SER A 466 18.18 -11.25 23.21
N PRO A 467 18.09 -12.57 22.91
CA PRO A 467 17.36 -13.05 21.75
C PRO A 467 15.84 -13.08 21.93
N LYS A 468 15.33 -12.72 23.12
CA LYS A 468 13.91 -12.85 23.46
C LYS A 468 13.14 -11.58 23.06
N THR A 469 12.06 -11.78 22.33
CA THR A 469 11.02 -10.75 22.13
C THR A 469 10.46 -10.32 23.50
N SER A 470 10.32 -9.02 23.71
CA SER A 470 9.85 -8.46 24.98
C SER A 470 8.41 -8.91 25.30
N LEU A 471 8.12 -9.13 26.57
CA LEU A 471 6.77 -9.45 27.04
C LEU A 471 5.78 -8.32 26.69
N LEU A 472 6.27 -7.08 26.63
CA LEU A 472 5.48 -5.93 26.24
C LEU A 472 5.01 -6.00 24.80
N ALA A 473 5.87 -6.43 23.86
CA ALA A 473 5.50 -6.64 22.46
C ALA A 473 4.46 -7.76 22.32
N ARG A 474 4.69 -8.90 22.97
CA ARG A 474 3.74 -10.03 22.97
C ARG A 474 2.35 -9.64 23.48
N ALA A 475 2.29 -8.85 24.56
CA ALA A 475 1.03 -8.34 25.08
C ALA A 475 0.36 -7.36 24.08
N ALA A 476 1.16 -6.52 23.42
CA ALA A 476 0.65 -5.60 22.40
C ALA A 476 0.11 -6.35 21.18
N ASP A 477 0.77 -7.41 20.69
CA ASP A 477 0.34 -8.26 19.58
C ASP A 477 -1.00 -8.95 19.89
N ALA A 478 -1.14 -9.50 21.11
CA ALA A 478 -2.39 -10.13 21.55
C ALA A 478 -3.58 -9.15 21.56
N ILE A 479 -3.35 -7.87 21.92
CA ILE A 479 -4.38 -6.82 21.93
C ILE A 479 -4.67 -6.31 20.50
N ALA A 480 -3.63 -6.14 19.70
CA ALA A 480 -3.75 -5.65 18.34
C ALA A 480 -4.48 -6.66 17.44
N GLY A 481 -4.35 -7.95 17.72
CA GLY A 481 -4.79 -9.03 16.83
C GLY A 481 -3.98 -9.04 15.53
N THR A 482 -2.72 -8.58 15.61
CA THR A 482 -1.78 -8.69 14.48
C THR A 482 -1.47 -10.14 14.20
N PRO A 483 -1.36 -10.54 12.93
CA PRO A 483 -0.99 -11.90 12.56
C PRO A 483 0.42 -12.26 12.96
#